data_f3a3f8087738ab4484850f20ba8c5217
#
_entry.id   f3a3f8087738ab4484850f20ba8c5217
#
_cell.length_a   1.000
_cell.length_b   1.000
_cell.length_c   1.000
_cell.angle_alpha   90.00
_cell.angle_beta   90.00
_cell.angle_gamma   90.00
#
_symmetry.space_group_name_H-M   'P 1'
#
loop_
_entity.id
_entity.type
_entity.pdbx_description
1 polymer ?
#
loop_
_entity_poly.entity_id
_entity_poly.type
_entity_poly.pdbx_seq_one_letter_code
_entity_poly.pdbx_strand_id
1 'polypeptide(L)'
;DTRGAIGVTERQAFFGRMRDLSRRTAEAFLAQRQAQEFPWLEETGRKVGAASVSYSVPQLVKVAEEPQTFRLEIGTEELPAADLQDALSQLQERLPSLLDELRLAHGDVRVMGTPRRLVAKVEGLAPRQPDRTQVIKGPPADRAFGSAGMPTKAAEGFAKSKGLPLSALEIREMDGGRYAAAVVEEKGRPALDVLADSL
;
A
#
# COMPACT_ATOMS: atom_id res chain seq x y z
N ASP A 1 -32.39 29.00 16.02
CA ASP A 1 -33.46 28.03 16.07
C ASP A 1 -33.30 26.99 17.18
N THR A 2 -32.13 26.41 17.35
CA THR A 2 -31.83 25.44 18.41
C THR A 2 -32.11 25.95 19.85
N ARG A 3 -32.22 27.25 20.03
CA ARG A 3 -32.54 27.91 21.32
C ARG A 3 -34.00 28.23 21.51
N GLY A 4 -34.88 27.85 20.57
CA GLY A 4 -36.33 28.12 20.67
C GLY A 4 -36.73 29.58 20.55
N ALA A 5 -35.81 30.46 20.10
CA ALA A 5 -36.08 31.91 20.00
C ALA A 5 -36.98 32.30 18.83
N ILE A 6 -37.29 31.39 17.92
CA ILE A 6 -38.08 31.63 16.71
C ILE A 6 -39.24 30.64 16.66
N GLY A 7 -40.47 31.18 16.53
CA GLY A 7 -41.70 30.39 16.41
C GLY A 7 -41.74 29.57 15.09
N VAL A 8 -42.59 28.55 15.04
CA VAL A 8 -42.71 27.66 13.86
C VAL A 8 -43.15 28.45 12.62
N THR A 9 -44.10 29.35 12.75
CA THR A 9 -44.58 30.18 11.63
C THR A 9 -43.50 31.12 11.12
N GLU A 10 -42.77 31.72 12.03
CA GLU A 10 -41.69 32.65 11.71
C GLU A 10 -40.52 31.89 11.02
N ARG A 11 -40.22 30.68 11.47
CA ARG A 11 -39.23 29.79 10.82
C ARG A 11 -39.62 29.49 9.37
N GLN A 12 -40.89 29.17 9.12
CA GLN A 12 -41.38 28.93 7.76
C GLN A 12 -41.25 30.18 6.88
N ALA A 13 -41.53 31.35 7.44
CA ALA A 13 -41.34 32.61 6.73
C ALA A 13 -39.87 32.87 6.38
N PHE A 14 -38.95 32.60 7.30
CA PHE A 14 -37.52 32.70 7.02
C PHE A 14 -37.05 31.71 5.94
N PHE A 15 -37.48 30.45 5.98
CA PHE A 15 -37.18 29.49 4.92
C PHE A 15 -37.78 29.90 3.56
N GLY A 16 -38.96 30.51 3.57
CA GLY A 16 -39.53 31.08 2.36
C GLY A 16 -38.65 32.19 1.77
N ARG A 17 -38.21 33.13 2.61
CA ARG A 17 -37.28 34.20 2.20
C ARG A 17 -35.94 33.69 1.72
N MET A 18 -35.36 32.68 2.38
CA MET A 18 -34.10 32.08 1.97
C MET A 18 -34.21 31.45 0.57
N ARG A 19 -35.28 30.67 0.33
CA ARG A 19 -35.53 30.06 -0.99
C ARG A 19 -35.75 31.13 -2.07
N ASP A 20 -36.50 32.20 -1.76
CA ASP A 20 -36.71 33.28 -2.72
C ASP A 20 -35.43 34.03 -3.03
N LEU A 21 -34.59 34.32 -2.03
CA LEU A 21 -33.28 34.92 -2.24
C LEU A 21 -32.36 34.02 -3.10
N SER A 22 -32.31 32.74 -2.79
CA SER A 22 -31.48 31.77 -3.58
C SER A 22 -31.95 31.72 -5.04
N ARG A 23 -33.28 31.66 -5.27
CA ARG A 23 -33.84 31.67 -6.62
C ARG A 23 -33.49 32.97 -7.36
N ARG A 24 -33.73 34.13 -6.75
CA ARG A 24 -33.42 35.44 -7.35
C ARG A 24 -31.93 35.61 -7.66
N THR A 25 -31.07 35.09 -6.78
CA THR A 25 -29.62 35.10 -7.01
C THR A 25 -29.26 34.22 -8.22
N ALA A 26 -29.85 33.04 -8.35
CA ALA A 26 -29.62 32.14 -9.49
C ALA A 26 -30.14 32.76 -10.80
N GLU A 27 -31.34 33.37 -10.78
CA GLU A 27 -31.92 34.07 -11.94
C GLU A 27 -31.03 35.24 -12.36
N ALA A 28 -30.57 36.06 -11.42
CA ALA A 28 -29.71 37.21 -11.70
C ALA A 28 -28.35 36.75 -12.26
N PHE A 29 -27.79 35.66 -11.71
CA PHE A 29 -26.54 35.06 -12.21
C PHE A 29 -26.71 34.57 -13.66
N LEU A 30 -27.80 33.84 -13.95
CA LEU A 30 -28.09 33.34 -15.28
C LEU A 30 -28.28 34.51 -16.27
N ALA A 31 -29.05 35.54 -15.90
CA ALA A 31 -29.23 36.71 -16.74
C ALA A 31 -27.92 37.45 -17.02
N GLN A 32 -27.04 37.56 -16.02
CA GLN A 32 -25.71 38.15 -16.20
C GLN A 32 -24.87 37.30 -17.18
N ARG A 33 -24.91 35.97 -17.05
CA ARG A 33 -24.18 35.07 -17.94
C ARG A 33 -24.69 35.15 -19.38
N GLN A 34 -25.99 35.21 -19.56
CA GLN A 34 -26.60 35.39 -20.88
C GLN A 34 -26.21 36.74 -21.50
N ALA A 35 -26.22 37.81 -20.72
CA ALA A 35 -25.81 39.13 -21.19
C ALA A 35 -24.34 39.19 -21.59
N GLN A 36 -23.50 38.35 -21.01
CA GLN A 36 -22.07 38.18 -21.36
C GLN A 36 -21.83 37.13 -22.44
N GLU A 37 -22.87 36.56 -23.06
CA GLU A 37 -22.79 35.51 -24.06
C GLU A 37 -22.00 34.25 -23.60
N PHE A 38 -22.02 33.95 -22.28
CA PHE A 38 -21.36 32.81 -21.67
C PHE A 38 -19.86 32.70 -22.02
N PRO A 39 -19.02 33.69 -21.66
CA PRO A 39 -17.62 33.78 -22.11
C PRO A 39 -16.76 32.55 -21.78
N TRP A 40 -17.18 31.73 -20.84
CA TRP A 40 -16.47 30.49 -20.47
C TRP A 40 -16.95 29.26 -21.22
N LEU A 41 -18.05 29.32 -21.98
CA LEU A 41 -18.51 28.22 -22.81
C LEU A 41 -17.56 27.95 -23.99
N GLU A 42 -16.93 28.99 -24.54
CA GLU A 42 -15.94 28.84 -25.59
C GLU A 42 -14.64 28.24 -25.07
N GLU A 43 -14.20 28.59 -23.86
CA GLU A 43 -13.04 27.97 -23.22
C GLU A 43 -13.33 26.52 -22.80
N THR A 44 -14.55 26.20 -22.40
CA THR A 44 -15.00 24.83 -22.13
C THR A 44 -15.41 24.07 -23.40
N GLY A 45 -15.43 24.71 -24.54
CA GLY A 45 -15.56 24.08 -25.87
C GLY A 45 -14.41 23.11 -26.23
N ARG A 46 -13.39 23.03 -25.38
CA ARG A 46 -12.66 21.79 -25.17
C ARG A 46 -13.71 20.72 -24.87
N LYS A 47 -14.07 19.94 -25.91
CA LYS A 47 -14.87 18.74 -25.76
C LYS A 47 -14.46 18.07 -24.46
N VAL A 48 -15.36 18.05 -23.46
CA VAL A 48 -15.37 16.99 -22.48
C VAL A 48 -15.93 15.77 -23.23
N GLY A 49 -15.31 15.47 -24.38
CA GLY A 49 -15.23 14.12 -24.82
C GLY A 49 -14.55 13.46 -23.64
N ALA A 50 -15.15 12.39 -23.15
CA ALA A 50 -14.52 11.51 -22.22
C ALA A 50 -13.07 11.31 -22.72
N ALA A 51 -12.18 12.21 -22.34
CA ALA A 51 -10.78 11.91 -22.28
C ALA A 51 -10.81 10.78 -21.27
N SER A 52 -10.85 9.56 -21.78
CA SER A 52 -10.31 8.46 -21.04
C SER A 52 -8.97 9.02 -20.61
N VAL A 53 -8.87 9.45 -19.36
CA VAL A 53 -7.59 9.73 -18.75
C VAL A 53 -6.96 8.35 -18.77
N SER A 54 -6.29 8.05 -19.89
CA SER A 54 -5.39 6.90 -19.92
C SER A 54 -4.32 7.30 -18.92
N TYR A 55 -4.51 6.84 -17.69
CA TYR A 55 -3.40 6.76 -16.77
C TYR A 55 -2.41 5.83 -17.45
N SER A 56 -1.47 6.39 -18.21
CA SER A 56 -0.27 5.66 -18.50
C SER A 56 0.31 5.37 -17.14
N VAL A 57 0.20 4.12 -16.71
CA VAL A 57 0.97 3.66 -15.56
C VAL A 57 2.39 4.14 -15.85
N PRO A 58 2.98 5.02 -15.03
CA PRO A 58 4.33 5.47 -15.26
C PRO A 58 5.15 4.19 -15.40
N GLN A 59 5.83 4.02 -16.53
CA GLN A 59 6.77 2.92 -16.65
C GLN A 59 7.71 3.09 -15.46
N LEU A 60 7.67 2.13 -14.54
CA LEU A 60 8.49 2.15 -13.34
C LEU A 60 9.92 2.31 -13.82
N VAL A 61 10.43 3.52 -13.64
CA VAL A 61 11.81 3.88 -13.87
C VAL A 61 12.64 2.82 -13.15
N LYS A 62 13.69 2.29 -13.81
CA LYS A 62 14.65 1.31 -13.30
C LYS A 62 14.63 1.19 -11.79
N VAL A 63 14.43 -0.03 -11.29
CA VAL A 63 14.53 -0.33 -9.86
C VAL A 63 15.78 0.35 -9.34
N ALA A 64 15.63 1.29 -8.42
CA ALA A 64 16.76 1.97 -7.83
C ALA A 64 17.68 0.92 -7.18
N GLU A 65 18.99 1.08 -7.34
CA GLU A 65 19.96 0.19 -6.68
C GLU A 65 20.30 0.67 -5.28
N GLU A 66 19.98 1.94 -4.98
CA GLU A 66 20.23 2.58 -3.70
C GLU A 66 18.92 2.85 -2.94
N PRO A 67 18.98 2.97 -1.59
CA PRO A 67 17.83 3.32 -0.78
C PRO A 67 17.20 4.64 -1.24
N GLN A 68 15.88 4.65 -1.38
CA GLN A 68 15.09 5.79 -1.86
C GLN A 68 14.02 6.19 -0.88
N THR A 69 13.54 7.41 -1.00
CA THR A 69 12.33 7.84 -0.27
C THR A 69 11.11 7.19 -0.91
N PHE A 70 10.38 6.40 -0.12
CA PHE A 70 9.09 5.86 -0.51
C PHE A 70 7.96 6.76 0.02
N ARG A 71 6.94 6.95 -0.80
CA ARG A 71 5.74 7.69 -0.42
C ARG A 71 4.51 6.88 -0.75
N LEU A 72 3.72 6.60 0.27
CA LEU A 72 2.39 6.02 0.15
C LEU A 72 1.36 7.13 0.28
N GLU A 73 0.43 7.21 -0.67
CA GLU A 73 -0.68 8.14 -0.64
C GLU A 73 -1.99 7.36 -0.75
N ILE A 74 -2.88 7.57 0.20
CA ILE A 74 -4.20 6.94 0.27
C ILE A 74 -5.25 8.04 0.13
N GLY A 75 -5.99 8.03 -0.98
CA GLY A 75 -7.16 8.89 -1.18
C GLY A 75 -8.33 8.37 -0.37
N THR A 76 -9.01 9.29 0.33
CA THR A 76 -10.21 8.99 1.11
C THR A 76 -11.34 9.93 0.71
N GLU A 77 -12.58 9.58 1.02
CA GLU A 77 -13.66 10.54 1.10
C GLU A 77 -13.42 11.47 2.31
N GLU A 78 -14.39 12.20 2.76
CA GLU A 78 -14.21 13.15 3.85
C GLU A 78 -14.28 12.42 5.21
N LEU A 79 -13.10 12.08 5.77
CA LEU A 79 -13.00 11.44 7.09
C LEU A 79 -13.38 12.44 8.21
N PRO A 80 -14.22 12.03 9.17
CA PRO A 80 -14.40 12.78 10.41
C PRO A 80 -13.07 12.97 11.16
N ALA A 81 -12.97 14.06 11.93
CA ALA A 81 -11.71 14.42 12.59
C ALA A 81 -11.16 13.34 13.54
N ALA A 82 -12.06 12.64 14.25
CA ALA A 82 -11.68 11.54 15.14
C ALA A 82 -11.12 10.35 14.33
N ASP A 83 -11.83 9.95 13.26
CA ASP A 83 -11.42 8.83 12.40
C ASP A 83 -10.10 9.14 11.68
N LEU A 84 -9.90 10.40 11.28
CA LEU A 84 -8.62 10.85 10.72
C LEU A 84 -7.48 10.65 11.72
N GLN A 85 -7.68 11.08 12.97
CA GLN A 85 -6.64 10.94 14.00
C GLN A 85 -6.30 9.48 14.28
N ASP A 86 -7.33 8.63 14.36
CA ASP A 86 -7.16 7.19 14.56
C ASP A 86 -6.44 6.53 13.37
N ALA A 87 -6.82 6.90 12.14
CA ALA A 87 -6.18 6.40 10.93
C ALA A 87 -4.69 6.78 10.85
N LEU A 88 -4.35 8.02 11.19
CA LEU A 88 -2.96 8.48 11.23
C LEU A 88 -2.16 7.70 12.28
N SER A 89 -2.72 7.50 13.47
CA SER A 89 -2.07 6.74 14.54
C SER A 89 -1.82 5.28 14.13
N GLN A 90 -2.83 4.63 13.56
CA GLN A 90 -2.71 3.26 13.06
C GLN A 90 -1.66 3.14 11.94
N LEU A 91 -1.65 4.08 11.00
CA LEU A 91 -0.69 4.07 9.90
C LEU A 91 0.75 4.29 10.41
N GLN A 92 0.93 5.19 11.40
CA GLN A 92 2.22 5.44 12.02
C GLN A 92 2.77 4.21 12.77
N GLU A 93 1.90 3.38 13.34
CA GLU A 93 2.28 2.17 14.06
C GLU A 93 2.48 0.96 13.13
N ARG A 94 1.54 0.76 12.20
CA ARG A 94 1.50 -0.47 11.38
C ARG A 94 2.49 -0.46 10.23
N LEU A 95 2.74 0.70 9.62
CA LEU A 95 3.60 0.74 8.42
C LEU A 95 5.05 0.34 8.72
N PRO A 96 5.71 0.82 9.80
CA PRO A 96 7.03 0.32 10.15
C PRO A 96 7.05 -1.18 10.41
N SER A 97 6.07 -1.70 11.17
CA SER A 97 5.95 -3.13 11.46
C SER A 97 5.80 -3.97 10.18
N LEU A 98 5.00 -3.50 9.23
CA LEU A 98 4.84 -4.16 7.93
C LEU A 98 6.16 -4.18 7.15
N LEU A 99 6.89 -3.07 7.12
CA LEU A 99 8.18 -3.00 6.41
C LEU A 99 9.22 -3.95 7.03
N ASP A 100 9.23 -4.07 8.36
CA ASP A 100 10.07 -5.05 9.07
C ASP A 100 9.69 -6.49 8.75
N GLU A 101 8.40 -6.83 8.78
CA GLU A 101 7.88 -8.16 8.38
C GLU A 101 8.27 -8.49 6.93
N LEU A 102 8.20 -7.50 6.06
CA LEU A 102 8.63 -7.61 4.67
C LEU A 102 10.16 -7.59 4.50
N ARG A 103 10.91 -7.47 5.57
CA ARG A 103 12.39 -7.42 5.56
C ARG A 103 12.93 -6.30 4.67
N LEU A 104 12.26 -5.17 4.64
CA LEU A 104 12.69 -3.98 3.92
C LEU A 104 13.31 -2.99 4.91
N ALA A 105 14.62 -2.88 4.91
CA ALA A 105 15.29 -1.89 5.74
C ALA A 105 14.82 -0.47 5.36
N HIS A 106 14.55 0.34 6.37
CA HIS A 106 14.01 1.69 6.19
C HIS A 106 14.51 2.64 7.28
N GLY A 107 14.43 3.93 7.02
CA GLY A 107 14.66 4.99 8.00
C GLY A 107 13.35 5.48 8.62
N ASP A 108 13.31 6.79 8.90
CA ASP A 108 12.17 7.42 9.57
C ASP A 108 10.87 7.31 8.75
N VAL A 109 9.80 6.99 9.46
CA VAL A 109 8.44 6.99 8.91
C VAL A 109 7.68 8.18 9.47
N ARG A 110 7.18 9.03 8.58
CA ARG A 110 6.35 10.19 8.92
C ARG A 110 5.00 10.06 8.26
N VAL A 111 3.95 10.21 9.06
CA VAL A 111 2.56 10.16 8.60
C VAL A 111 1.91 11.51 8.76
N MET A 112 1.17 11.93 7.75
CA MET A 112 0.41 13.16 7.75
C MET A 112 -0.87 12.98 6.97
N GLY A 113 -1.89 13.80 7.20
CA GLY A 113 -3.13 13.66 6.47
C GLY A 113 -4.05 14.85 6.58
N THR A 114 -5.02 14.82 5.71
CA THR A 114 -6.21 15.67 5.68
C THR A 114 -7.44 14.77 5.65
N PRO A 115 -8.65 15.27 5.85
CA PRO A 115 -9.85 14.45 5.72
C PRO A 115 -9.99 13.68 4.41
N ARG A 116 -9.31 14.11 3.36
CA ARG A 116 -9.39 13.50 2.02
C ARG A 116 -8.14 12.75 1.58
N ARG A 117 -7.08 12.73 2.40
CA ARG A 117 -5.81 12.15 1.99
C ARG A 117 -4.94 11.79 3.19
N LEU A 118 -4.45 10.57 3.22
CA LEU A 118 -3.40 10.15 4.13
C LEU A 118 -2.10 9.97 3.35
N VAL A 119 -1.00 10.39 3.92
CA VAL A 119 0.33 10.28 3.31
C VAL A 119 1.30 9.72 4.32
N ALA A 120 1.99 8.65 3.95
CA ALA A 120 3.15 8.16 4.69
C ALA A 120 4.42 8.38 3.86
N LYS A 121 5.43 8.96 4.47
CA LYS A 121 6.76 9.13 3.89
C LYS A 121 7.73 8.26 4.66
N VAL A 122 8.42 7.38 3.95
CA VAL A 122 9.46 6.49 4.49
C VAL A 122 10.79 6.92 3.89
N GLU A 123 11.74 7.28 4.72
CA GLU A 123 13.07 7.67 4.26
C GLU A 123 13.97 6.45 4.12
N GLY A 124 14.83 6.44 3.12
CA GLY A 124 15.85 5.43 2.96
C GLY A 124 15.35 3.99 2.84
N LEU A 125 14.19 3.78 2.20
CA LEU A 125 13.68 2.42 1.95
C LEU A 125 14.63 1.65 1.07
N ALA A 126 15.02 0.45 1.51
CA ALA A 126 15.88 -0.44 0.75
C ALA A 126 15.24 -0.82 -0.59
N PRO A 127 16.01 -0.86 -1.70
CA PRO A 127 15.48 -1.16 -3.04
C PRO A 127 14.99 -2.61 -3.18
N ARG A 128 15.45 -3.49 -2.30
CA ARG A 128 15.09 -4.91 -2.28
C ARG A 128 15.25 -5.50 -0.88
N GLN A 129 14.63 -6.64 -0.66
CA GLN A 129 14.87 -7.47 0.52
C GLN A 129 16.32 -7.99 0.55
N PRO A 130 16.92 -8.18 1.72
CA PRO A 130 18.19 -8.89 1.83
C PRO A 130 18.02 -10.34 1.40
N ASP A 131 19.07 -10.89 0.79
CA ASP A 131 19.15 -12.32 0.52
C ASP A 131 19.12 -13.10 1.84
N ARG A 132 18.46 -14.24 1.84
CA ARG A 132 18.31 -15.06 3.03
C ARG A 132 18.79 -16.48 2.76
N THR A 133 19.64 -16.96 3.65
CA THR A 133 20.03 -18.38 3.67
C THR A 133 19.15 -19.10 4.69
N GLN A 134 18.36 -20.05 4.23
CA GLN A 134 17.53 -20.87 5.08
C GLN A 134 18.04 -22.30 5.13
N VAL A 135 18.24 -22.79 6.34
CA VAL A 135 18.56 -24.19 6.56
C VAL A 135 17.26 -24.97 6.76
N ILE A 136 16.91 -25.81 5.82
CA ILE A 136 15.70 -26.62 5.86
C ILE A 136 16.05 -27.99 6.42
N LYS A 137 15.42 -28.34 7.55
CA LYS A 137 15.56 -29.66 8.17
C LYS A 137 14.90 -30.74 7.32
N GLY A 138 15.63 -31.78 7.03
CA GLY A 138 15.20 -32.96 6.28
C GLY A 138 15.07 -34.20 7.15
N PRO A 139 15.15 -35.39 6.53
CA PRO A 139 15.05 -36.64 7.28
C PRO A 139 16.28 -36.88 8.19
N PRO A 140 16.14 -37.70 9.26
CA PRO A 140 17.27 -38.11 10.08
C PRO A 140 18.45 -38.64 9.26
N ALA A 141 19.67 -38.33 9.69
CA ALA A 141 20.89 -38.64 8.93
C ALA A 141 21.02 -40.12 8.60
N ASP A 142 20.66 -41.00 9.54
CA ASP A 142 20.68 -42.46 9.40
C ASP A 142 19.71 -43.01 8.35
N ARG A 143 18.63 -42.25 8.07
CA ARG A 143 17.66 -42.55 6.99
C ARG A 143 18.03 -41.90 5.68
N ALA A 144 18.66 -40.74 5.75
CA ALA A 144 19.08 -39.99 4.56
C ALA A 144 20.35 -40.56 3.92
N PHE A 145 21.27 -41.05 4.74
CA PHE A 145 22.54 -41.60 4.29
C PHE A 145 22.70 -43.00 4.86
N GLY A 146 22.99 -43.96 3.98
CA GLY A 146 23.27 -45.34 4.36
C GLY A 146 24.59 -45.49 5.15
N SER A 147 24.87 -46.70 5.62
CA SER A 147 26.06 -47.03 6.42
C SER A 147 27.40 -46.67 5.73
N ALA A 148 27.39 -46.57 4.42
CA ALA A 148 28.53 -46.14 3.60
C ALA A 148 28.55 -44.63 3.28
N GLY A 149 27.68 -43.85 3.89
CA GLY A 149 27.55 -42.41 3.60
C GLY A 149 26.89 -42.08 2.26
N MET A 150 26.38 -43.09 1.56
CA MET A 150 25.71 -42.89 0.27
C MET A 150 24.28 -42.38 0.46
N PRO A 151 23.80 -41.41 -0.36
CA PRO A 151 22.44 -40.93 -0.30
C PRO A 151 21.44 -42.05 -0.56
N THR A 152 20.38 -42.10 0.23
CA THR A 152 19.25 -43.01 0.07
C THR A 152 18.11 -42.35 -0.71
N LYS A 153 17.08 -43.13 -1.07
CA LYS A 153 15.86 -42.62 -1.69
C LYS A 153 15.17 -41.50 -0.84
N ALA A 154 15.39 -41.52 0.49
CA ALA A 154 14.87 -40.46 1.37
C ALA A 154 15.61 -39.14 1.16
N ALA A 155 16.93 -39.16 1.01
CA ALA A 155 17.71 -37.98 0.67
C ALA A 155 17.40 -37.48 -0.75
N GLU A 156 17.25 -38.38 -1.72
CA GLU A 156 16.89 -38.05 -3.10
C GLU A 156 15.51 -37.36 -3.17
N GLY A 157 14.50 -37.93 -2.48
CA GLY A 157 13.15 -37.36 -2.41
C GLY A 157 13.15 -36.00 -1.76
N PHE A 158 13.93 -35.82 -0.69
CA PHE A 158 14.04 -34.52 -0.01
C PHE A 158 14.73 -33.47 -0.90
N ALA A 159 15.87 -33.78 -1.50
CA ALA A 159 16.57 -32.89 -2.43
C ALA A 159 15.65 -32.47 -3.59
N LYS A 160 15.01 -33.47 -4.23
CA LYS A 160 14.07 -33.22 -5.33
C LYS A 160 12.89 -32.33 -4.92
N SER A 161 12.33 -32.53 -3.74
CA SER A 161 11.20 -31.70 -3.23
C SER A 161 11.60 -30.23 -3.01
N LYS A 162 12.90 -29.97 -2.86
CA LYS A 162 13.45 -28.61 -2.67
C LYS A 162 14.14 -28.07 -3.93
N GLY A 163 14.12 -28.81 -5.03
CA GLY A 163 14.76 -28.40 -6.28
C GLY A 163 16.29 -28.34 -6.21
N LEU A 164 16.91 -29.10 -5.28
CA LEU A 164 18.33 -29.04 -5.01
C LEU A 164 19.03 -30.30 -5.49
N PRO A 165 20.31 -30.19 -5.89
CA PRO A 165 21.13 -31.36 -6.13
C PRO A 165 21.46 -32.08 -4.80
N LEU A 166 21.66 -33.38 -4.85
CA LEU A 166 22.05 -34.19 -3.68
C LEU A 166 23.31 -33.68 -2.98
N SER A 167 24.25 -33.11 -3.74
CA SER A 167 25.49 -32.52 -3.23
C SER A 167 25.27 -31.28 -2.34
N ALA A 168 24.09 -30.67 -2.37
CA ALA A 168 23.72 -29.54 -1.53
C ALA A 168 23.18 -29.98 -0.16
N LEU A 169 23.03 -31.27 0.09
CA LEU A 169 22.61 -31.77 1.39
C LEU A 169 23.83 -31.93 2.32
N GLU A 170 23.69 -31.37 3.52
CA GLU A 170 24.66 -31.45 4.59
C GLU A 170 24.06 -32.18 5.80
N ILE A 171 24.92 -32.87 6.56
CA ILE A 171 24.48 -33.39 7.85
C ILE A 171 24.71 -32.34 8.90
N ARG A 172 23.62 -31.89 9.54
CA ARG A 172 23.63 -30.88 10.63
C ARG A 172 23.02 -31.46 11.90
N GLU A 173 23.55 -31.03 13.00
CA GLU A 173 22.98 -31.33 14.33
C GLU A 173 21.89 -30.31 14.65
N MET A 174 20.67 -30.77 14.83
CA MET A 174 19.49 -29.93 15.08
C MET A 174 18.57 -30.66 16.05
N ASP A 175 18.01 -29.95 17.02
CA ASP A 175 17.04 -30.50 18.00
C ASP A 175 17.53 -31.79 18.68
N GLY A 176 18.82 -31.89 18.99
CA GLY A 176 19.40 -33.05 19.68
C GLY A 176 19.58 -34.29 18.83
N GLY A 177 19.49 -34.19 17.47
CA GLY A 177 19.71 -35.26 16.53
C GLY A 177 20.44 -34.80 15.27
N ARG A 178 20.97 -35.78 14.51
CA ARG A 178 21.64 -35.53 13.23
C ARG A 178 20.63 -35.66 12.10
N TYR A 179 20.50 -34.63 11.29
CA TYR A 179 19.57 -34.59 10.17
C TYR A 179 20.26 -34.20 8.85
N ALA A 180 19.76 -34.71 7.74
CA ALA A 180 20.08 -34.13 6.45
C ALA A 180 19.45 -32.76 6.38
N ALA A 181 20.24 -31.75 6.09
CA ALA A 181 19.80 -30.38 5.96
C ALA A 181 20.08 -29.84 4.57
N ALA A 182 19.17 -29.09 4.01
CA ALA A 182 19.37 -28.37 2.76
C ALA A 182 19.59 -26.89 3.07
N VAL A 183 20.67 -26.33 2.54
CA VAL A 183 20.90 -24.88 2.59
C VAL A 183 20.33 -24.28 1.32
N VAL A 184 19.27 -23.48 1.49
CA VAL A 184 18.59 -22.81 0.37
C VAL A 184 18.88 -21.32 0.46
N GLU A 185 19.43 -20.78 -0.60
CA GLU A 185 19.58 -19.34 -0.76
C GLU A 185 18.32 -18.77 -1.43
N GLU A 186 17.58 -17.96 -0.71
CA GLU A 186 16.44 -17.20 -1.21
C GLU A 186 16.91 -15.80 -1.52
N LYS A 187 16.88 -15.43 -2.80
CA LYS A 187 17.20 -14.05 -3.21
C LYS A 187 16.09 -13.11 -2.81
N GLY A 188 16.47 -11.98 -2.23
CA GLY A 188 15.53 -10.93 -1.88
C GLY A 188 14.80 -10.41 -3.12
N ARG A 189 13.49 -10.17 -2.97
CA ARG A 189 12.65 -9.60 -4.02
C ARG A 189 12.82 -8.07 -4.07
N PRO A 190 12.59 -7.42 -5.22
CA PRO A 190 12.52 -5.97 -5.32
C PRO A 190 11.45 -5.40 -4.37
N ALA A 191 11.74 -4.28 -3.73
CA ALA A 191 10.83 -3.65 -2.76
C ALA A 191 9.47 -3.31 -3.38
N LEU A 192 9.45 -2.84 -4.63
CA LEU A 192 8.21 -2.50 -5.32
C LEU A 192 7.28 -3.70 -5.50
N ASP A 193 7.83 -4.87 -5.84
CA ASP A 193 7.04 -6.09 -6.02
C ASP A 193 6.46 -6.58 -4.69
N VAL A 194 7.27 -6.49 -3.63
CA VAL A 194 6.85 -6.91 -2.28
C VAL A 194 5.77 -5.97 -1.72
N LEU A 195 5.93 -4.66 -1.93
CA LEU A 195 4.95 -3.66 -1.49
C LEU A 195 3.65 -3.75 -2.28
N ALA A 196 3.72 -3.97 -3.60
CA ALA A 196 2.53 -4.12 -4.43
C ALA A 196 1.67 -5.35 -4.05
N ASP A 197 2.31 -6.41 -3.53
CA ASP A 197 1.60 -7.60 -3.05
C ASP A 197 0.99 -7.40 -1.64
N SER A 198 1.42 -6.39 -0.88
CA SER A 198 1.15 -6.26 0.55
C SER A 198 0.33 -5.02 0.95
N LEU A 199 0.27 -4.00 0.10
CA LEU A 199 -0.49 -2.75 0.28
C LEU A 199 -1.77 -2.75 -0.56
#